data_c7336927029e18c42425548efa5f1981
#
_entry.id   c7336927029e18c42425548efa5f1981
#
_cell.length_a   1.000
_cell.length_b   1.000
_cell.length_c   1.000
_cell.angle_alpha   90.00
_cell.angle_beta   90.00
_cell.angle_gamma   90.00
#
_symmetry.space_group_name_H-M   'P 1'
#
loop_
_entity.id
_entity.type
_entity.pdbx_description
1 polymer ?
#
loop_
_entity_poly.entity_id
_entity_poly.type
_entity_poly.pdbx_seq_one_letter_code
_entity_poly.pdbx_strand_id
1 'polypeptide(L)'
;MIKFSNKYYYSFISLFILIIAYIILSVHITNLSIKATKKTSDQLPSSYGMYYEDLQFRTSDNLLLKGWFFENSNLQTVIMIHGVDSNKSDGFILELIKDIYDMGYSVMAFDLRAHGDSEGSDLGLTYVERDDISSAINYLENTKNIEEIVLFGFSYGATIALSNTDLSPSIKGIVSDSPFYDLPELLATEVSNRTFIPKFIANLLKFGIIQ
;
A
#
# COMPACT_ATOMS: atom_id res chain seq x y z
N MET A 1 -28.45 -50.60 10.46
CA MET A 1 -27.21 -49.96 11.00
C MET A 1 -26.13 -50.08 9.95
N ILE A 2 -25.80 -49.01 9.24
CA ILE A 2 -24.80 -48.99 8.15
C ILE A 2 -23.42 -49.05 8.82
N LYS A 3 -22.70 -50.18 8.74
CA LYS A 3 -21.30 -50.30 9.14
C LYS A 3 -20.45 -49.60 8.08
N PHE A 4 -20.07 -48.35 8.32
CA PHE A 4 -19.01 -47.72 7.52
C PHE A 4 -17.72 -48.53 7.68
N SER A 5 -17.10 -48.93 6.56
CA SER A 5 -15.81 -49.61 6.58
C SER A 5 -14.77 -48.68 7.21
N ASN A 6 -13.94 -49.17 8.12
CA ASN A 6 -12.85 -48.42 8.77
C ASN A 6 -11.99 -47.62 7.73
N LYS A 7 -11.89 -48.13 6.50
CA LYS A 7 -11.17 -47.48 5.40
C LYS A 7 -11.75 -46.10 5.07
N TYR A 8 -13.06 -45.96 4.99
CA TYR A 8 -13.71 -44.65 4.68
C TYR A 8 -13.57 -43.69 5.88
N TYR A 9 -13.59 -44.18 7.09
CA TYR A 9 -13.37 -43.39 8.30
C TYR A 9 -11.96 -42.80 8.32
N TYR A 10 -10.91 -43.58 8.06
CA TYR A 10 -9.54 -43.06 8.00
C TYR A 10 -9.31 -42.11 6.80
N SER A 11 -9.92 -42.38 5.66
CA SER A 11 -9.84 -41.48 4.52
C SER A 11 -10.48 -40.12 4.82
N PHE A 12 -11.62 -40.12 5.53
CA PHE A 12 -12.27 -38.88 5.94
C PHE A 12 -11.41 -38.09 6.95
N ILE A 13 -10.81 -38.76 7.93
CA ILE A 13 -9.89 -38.11 8.87
C ILE A 13 -8.67 -37.53 8.13
N SER A 14 -8.07 -38.28 7.22
CA SER A 14 -6.92 -37.79 6.44
C SER A 14 -7.27 -36.54 5.62
N LEU A 15 -8.42 -36.54 4.95
CA LEU A 15 -8.89 -35.40 4.20
C LEU A 15 -9.12 -34.19 5.12
N PHE A 16 -9.73 -34.40 6.28
CA PHE A 16 -9.97 -33.33 7.26
C PHE A 16 -8.66 -32.74 7.80
N ILE A 17 -7.66 -33.58 8.10
CA ILE A 17 -6.33 -33.11 8.52
C ILE A 17 -5.66 -32.29 7.40
N LEU A 18 -5.75 -32.74 6.15
CA LEU A 18 -5.19 -31.99 5.00
C LEU A 18 -5.85 -30.63 4.81
N ILE A 19 -7.17 -30.54 4.99
CA ILE A 19 -7.90 -29.26 4.91
C ILE A 19 -7.44 -28.32 6.04
N ILE A 20 -7.32 -28.80 7.27
CA ILE A 20 -6.83 -27.99 8.39
C ILE A 20 -5.40 -27.52 8.14
N ALA A 21 -4.51 -28.41 7.70
CA ALA A 21 -3.14 -28.06 7.37
C ALA A 21 -3.07 -26.99 6.25
N TYR A 22 -3.91 -27.11 5.23
CA TYR A 22 -4.05 -26.13 4.17
C TYR A 22 -4.49 -24.76 4.72
N ILE A 23 -5.53 -24.72 5.57
CA ILE A 23 -6.02 -23.46 6.18
C ILE A 23 -4.93 -22.80 7.02
N ILE A 24 -4.24 -23.56 7.89
CA ILE A 24 -3.16 -23.05 8.73
C ILE A 24 -2.04 -22.48 7.87
N LEU A 25 -1.63 -23.19 6.82
CA LEU A 25 -0.57 -22.74 5.92
C LEU A 25 -0.99 -21.49 5.15
N SER A 26 -2.23 -21.44 4.66
CA SER A 26 -2.78 -20.29 3.95
C SER A 26 -2.79 -19.04 4.83
N VAL A 27 -3.31 -19.14 6.06
CA VAL A 27 -3.31 -18.03 7.02
C VAL A 27 -1.88 -17.59 7.36
N HIS A 28 -0.96 -18.53 7.55
CA HIS A 28 0.43 -18.21 7.85
C HIS A 28 1.11 -17.43 6.71
N ILE A 29 0.93 -17.88 5.47
CA ILE A 29 1.48 -17.20 4.27
C ILE A 29 0.86 -15.81 4.11
N THR A 30 -0.46 -15.69 4.29
CA THR A 30 -1.14 -14.39 4.23
C THR A 30 -0.54 -13.42 5.26
N ASN A 31 -0.41 -13.84 6.51
CA ASN A 31 0.17 -13.02 7.57
C ASN A 31 1.63 -12.60 7.28
N LEU A 32 2.41 -13.43 6.61
CA LEU A 32 3.76 -13.07 6.19
C LEU A 32 3.75 -12.08 5.01
N SER A 33 2.80 -12.24 4.11
CA SER A 33 2.71 -11.41 2.88
C SER A 33 2.23 -9.97 3.14
N ILE A 34 1.45 -9.76 4.21
CA ILE A 34 0.96 -8.43 4.58
C ILE A 34 1.93 -7.66 5.47
N LYS A 35 2.98 -8.30 6.01
CA LYS A 35 3.97 -7.58 6.82
C LYS A 35 4.81 -6.66 5.95
N ALA A 36 4.72 -5.37 6.21
CA ALA A 36 5.59 -4.40 5.57
C ALA A 36 6.99 -4.43 6.20
N THR A 37 7.99 -4.26 5.38
CA THR A 37 9.35 -4.00 5.85
C THR A 37 9.52 -2.49 5.94
N LYS A 38 9.50 -1.94 7.17
CA LYS A 38 9.76 -0.51 7.36
C LYS A 38 11.20 -0.20 6.95
N LYS A 39 11.35 0.39 5.79
CA LYS A 39 12.63 0.98 5.36
C LYS A 39 12.64 2.42 5.82
N THR A 40 13.67 2.81 6.52
CA THR A 40 13.99 4.21 6.80
C THR A 40 15.06 4.64 5.81
N SER A 41 14.95 5.86 5.31
CA SER A 41 16.00 6.50 4.54
C SER A 41 16.44 7.75 5.30
N ASP A 42 17.75 8.00 5.31
CA ASP A 42 18.31 9.21 5.93
C ASP A 42 18.34 10.39 4.95
N GLN A 43 17.77 10.23 3.76
CA GLN A 43 17.73 11.30 2.77
C GLN A 43 16.67 12.34 3.16
N LEU A 44 17.10 13.58 3.21
CA LEU A 44 16.23 14.72 3.51
C LEU A 44 16.00 15.55 2.25
N PRO A 45 14.82 16.16 2.09
CA PRO A 45 14.52 17.05 0.95
C PRO A 45 15.50 18.23 0.83
N SER A 46 16.08 18.67 1.94
CA SER A 46 17.11 19.73 1.96
C SER A 46 18.35 19.38 1.13
N SER A 47 18.68 18.09 0.99
CA SER A 47 19.79 17.63 0.13
C SER A 47 19.50 17.88 -1.36
N TYR A 48 18.26 18.05 -1.72
CA TYR A 48 17.77 18.39 -3.07
C TYR A 48 17.47 19.88 -3.23
N GLY A 49 17.82 20.71 -2.24
CA GLY A 49 17.58 22.15 -2.25
C GLY A 49 16.11 22.54 -2.09
N MET A 50 15.27 21.65 -1.56
CA MET A 50 13.85 21.90 -1.32
C MET A 50 13.58 22.31 0.13
N TYR A 51 12.73 23.32 0.32
CA TYR A 51 12.14 23.65 1.61
C TYR A 51 10.87 22.83 1.80
N TYR A 52 10.67 22.33 3.01
CA TYR A 52 9.52 21.52 3.36
C TYR A 52 9.06 21.79 4.79
N GLU A 53 7.81 21.51 5.05
CA GLU A 53 7.19 21.47 6.36
C GLU A 53 6.95 20.00 6.74
N ASP A 54 7.34 19.61 7.96
CA ASP A 54 6.93 18.32 8.49
C ASP A 54 5.44 18.33 8.78
N LEU A 55 4.75 17.30 8.33
CA LEU A 55 3.33 17.14 8.59
C LEU A 55 3.03 15.79 9.25
N GLN A 56 1.94 15.78 9.99
CA GLN A 56 1.38 14.56 10.55
C GLN A 56 -0.14 14.69 10.63
N PHE A 57 -0.83 13.59 10.36
CA PHE A 57 -2.28 13.50 10.43
C PHE A 57 -2.72 12.09 10.83
N ARG A 58 -3.97 11.95 11.30
CA ARG A 58 -4.49 10.65 11.70
C ARG A 58 -5.51 10.12 10.71
N THR A 59 -5.44 8.82 10.50
CA THR A 59 -6.45 8.05 9.78
C THR A 59 -7.71 7.86 10.64
N SER A 60 -8.82 7.43 10.04
CA SER A 60 -10.07 7.16 10.78
C SER A 60 -9.91 6.04 11.80
N ASP A 61 -9.04 5.08 11.56
CA ASP A 61 -8.64 4.01 12.47
C ASP A 61 -7.52 4.43 13.45
N ASN A 62 -7.23 5.76 13.52
CA ASN A 62 -6.36 6.41 14.50
C ASN A 62 -4.86 6.13 14.34
N LEU A 63 -4.38 5.65 13.19
CA LEU A 63 -2.95 5.58 12.90
C LEU A 63 -2.39 6.99 12.62
N LEU A 64 -1.23 7.29 13.19
CA LEU A 64 -0.50 8.52 12.89
C LEU A 64 0.35 8.32 11.63
N LEU A 65 0.04 9.07 10.58
CA LEU A 65 0.83 9.12 9.36
C LEU A 65 1.70 10.37 9.36
N LYS A 66 2.91 10.22 8.82
CA LYS A 66 3.94 11.27 8.79
C LYS A 66 4.37 11.55 7.36
N GLY A 67 4.61 12.83 7.08
CA GLY A 67 4.98 13.26 5.75
C GLY A 67 5.65 14.61 5.70
N TRP A 68 5.77 15.12 4.51
CA TRP A 68 6.31 16.43 4.18
C TRP A 68 5.36 17.17 3.24
N PHE A 69 5.26 18.48 3.43
CA PHE A 69 4.57 19.37 2.52
C PHE A 69 5.57 20.36 1.93
N PHE A 70 5.60 20.42 0.61
CA PHE A 70 6.42 21.31 -0.19
C PHE A 70 5.50 22.38 -0.77
N GLU A 71 5.47 23.52 -0.13
CA GLU A 71 4.64 24.64 -0.58
C GLU A 71 5.27 25.33 -1.79
N ASN A 72 4.48 25.62 -2.81
CA ASN A 72 4.88 26.37 -3.99
C ASN A 72 3.82 27.42 -4.34
N SER A 73 4.10 28.24 -5.37
CA SER A 73 3.25 29.35 -5.79
C SER A 73 1.87 28.92 -6.33
N ASN A 74 1.74 27.70 -6.85
CA ASN A 74 0.48 27.11 -7.26
C ASN A 74 -0.21 26.42 -6.08
N LEU A 75 -1.51 26.70 -5.92
CA LEU A 75 -2.35 26.00 -4.94
C LEU A 75 -2.69 24.56 -5.36
N GLN A 76 -2.44 24.19 -6.62
CA GLN A 76 -2.57 22.81 -7.09
C GLN A 76 -1.53 21.95 -6.41
N THR A 77 -1.99 20.89 -5.76
CA THR A 77 -1.13 20.03 -4.95
C THR A 77 -1.13 18.60 -5.48
N VAL A 78 0.07 18.06 -5.65
CA VAL A 78 0.26 16.64 -5.97
C VAL A 78 0.45 15.86 -4.68
N ILE A 79 -0.41 14.86 -4.42
CA ILE A 79 -0.17 13.86 -3.39
C ILE A 79 0.67 12.75 -4.00
N MET A 80 1.92 12.62 -3.51
CA MET A 80 2.85 11.57 -3.93
C MET A 80 2.62 10.30 -3.10
N ILE A 81 2.31 9.18 -3.77
CA ILE A 81 2.01 7.90 -3.16
C ILE A 81 3.06 6.89 -3.58
N HIS A 82 3.94 6.52 -2.65
CA HIS A 82 5.07 5.63 -2.91
C HIS A 82 4.65 4.16 -3.10
N GLY A 83 5.56 3.34 -3.62
CA GLY A 83 5.39 1.90 -3.78
C GLY A 83 5.57 1.10 -2.48
N VAL A 84 5.24 -0.20 -2.52
CA VAL A 84 5.56 -1.14 -1.44
C VAL A 84 7.09 -1.20 -1.24
N ASP A 85 7.53 -1.41 0.00
CA ASP A 85 8.95 -1.39 0.38
C ASP A 85 9.71 -0.08 0.07
N SER A 86 9.00 1.02 -0.19
CA SER A 86 9.52 2.37 -0.37
C SER A 86 9.01 3.29 0.76
N ASN A 87 9.32 4.58 0.71
CA ASN A 87 8.84 5.59 1.64
C ASN A 87 8.98 7.00 1.02
N LYS A 88 8.50 8.04 1.72
CA LYS A 88 8.59 9.43 1.28
C LYS A 88 10.01 9.94 1.03
N SER A 89 11.01 9.32 1.66
CA SER A 89 12.43 9.72 1.60
C SER A 89 13.27 8.84 0.68
N ASP A 90 12.63 7.98 -0.12
CA ASP A 90 13.31 7.23 -1.17
C ASP A 90 13.88 8.19 -2.23
N GLY A 91 15.13 7.97 -2.63
CA GLY A 91 15.82 8.88 -3.54
C GLY A 91 15.09 9.10 -4.87
N PHE A 92 14.53 8.05 -5.45
CA PHE A 92 13.71 8.16 -6.66
C PHE A 92 12.45 9.01 -6.42
N ILE A 93 11.79 8.86 -5.27
CA ILE A 93 10.61 9.65 -4.90
C ILE A 93 11.00 11.11 -4.70
N LEU A 94 12.14 11.39 -4.06
CA LEU A 94 12.62 12.77 -3.85
C LEU A 94 13.00 13.47 -5.15
N GLU A 95 13.61 12.76 -6.11
CA GLU A 95 13.90 13.30 -7.45
C GLU A 95 12.59 13.66 -8.16
N LEU A 96 11.59 12.79 -8.13
CA LEU A 96 10.31 13.03 -8.75
C LEU A 96 9.54 14.19 -8.08
N ILE A 97 9.59 14.29 -6.74
CA ILE A 97 9.05 15.43 -6.01
C ILE A 97 9.73 16.72 -6.46
N LYS A 98 11.06 16.71 -6.62
CA LYS A 98 11.82 17.86 -7.06
C LYS A 98 11.39 18.33 -8.45
N ASP A 99 11.22 17.40 -9.38
CA ASP A 99 10.77 17.72 -10.75
C ASP A 99 9.38 18.35 -10.75
N ILE A 100 8.45 17.81 -9.99
CA ILE A 100 7.07 18.32 -9.85
C ILE A 100 7.09 19.71 -9.18
N TYR A 101 7.90 19.87 -8.14
CA TYR A 101 8.09 21.15 -7.45
C TYR A 101 8.67 22.23 -8.38
N ASP A 102 9.66 21.88 -9.19
CA ASP A 102 10.27 22.80 -10.18
C ASP A 102 9.30 23.20 -11.28
N MET A 103 8.27 22.38 -11.56
CA MET A 103 7.16 22.75 -12.45
C MET A 103 6.17 23.73 -11.81
N GLY A 104 6.34 24.07 -10.53
CA GLY A 104 5.53 25.07 -9.83
C GLY A 104 4.40 24.48 -8.97
N TYR A 105 4.24 23.16 -8.88
CA TYR A 105 3.21 22.52 -8.06
C TYR A 105 3.65 22.40 -6.60
N SER A 106 2.70 22.53 -5.69
CA SER A 106 2.89 22.07 -4.32
C SER A 106 2.86 20.53 -4.26
N VAL A 107 3.60 19.94 -3.34
CA VAL A 107 3.63 18.48 -3.19
C VAL A 107 3.42 18.09 -1.74
N MET A 108 2.55 17.11 -1.53
CA MET A 108 2.43 16.38 -0.26
C MET A 108 2.98 14.98 -0.46
N ALA A 109 4.02 14.61 0.28
CA ALA A 109 4.54 13.25 0.30
C ALA A 109 4.47 12.71 1.72
N PHE A 110 3.90 11.54 1.91
CA PHE A 110 3.80 10.92 3.23
C PHE A 110 4.06 9.42 3.15
N ASP A 111 4.44 8.83 4.27
CA ASP A 111 4.56 7.39 4.37
C ASP A 111 3.17 6.78 4.57
N LEU A 112 2.80 5.85 3.70
CA LEU A 112 1.60 5.02 3.88
C LEU A 112 1.69 4.25 5.21
N ARG A 113 0.55 3.76 5.70
CA ARG A 113 0.54 2.85 6.86
C ARG A 113 1.59 1.75 6.73
N ALA A 114 2.19 1.37 7.85
CA ALA A 114 3.22 0.34 7.93
C ALA A 114 4.53 0.65 7.17
N HIS A 115 4.72 1.85 6.62
CA HIS A 115 5.94 2.28 5.94
C HIS A 115 6.63 3.43 6.68
N GLY A 116 7.92 3.59 6.42
CA GLY A 116 8.76 4.69 6.90
C GLY A 116 8.52 5.05 8.36
N ASP A 117 8.20 6.32 8.63
CA ASP A 117 7.95 6.86 9.95
C ASP A 117 6.48 6.77 10.40
N SER A 118 5.56 6.34 9.52
CA SER A 118 4.14 6.19 9.82
C SER A 118 3.86 4.97 10.71
N GLU A 119 2.78 5.04 11.47
CA GLU A 119 2.32 3.93 12.31
C GLU A 119 1.75 2.78 11.47
N GLY A 120 1.44 1.65 12.12
CA GLY A 120 0.96 0.44 11.48
C GLY A 120 2.05 -0.62 11.33
N SER A 121 1.64 -1.84 11.07
CA SER A 121 2.52 -3.01 10.90
C SER A 121 2.18 -3.84 9.67
N ASP A 122 0.99 -3.66 9.13
CA ASP A 122 0.43 -4.50 8.08
C ASP A 122 0.00 -3.66 6.88
N LEU A 123 0.28 -4.20 5.69
CA LEU A 123 -0.22 -3.66 4.43
C LEU A 123 -1.73 -3.86 4.36
N GLY A 124 -2.44 -2.86 3.90
CA GLY A 124 -3.88 -2.92 3.66
C GLY A 124 -4.28 -3.50 2.30
N LEU A 125 -3.31 -4.04 1.55
CA LEU A 125 -3.49 -4.66 0.23
C LEU A 125 -4.21 -3.75 -0.78
N THR A 126 -3.88 -2.46 -0.77
CA THR A 126 -4.49 -1.35 -1.54
C THR A 126 -5.91 -0.96 -1.12
N TYR A 127 -6.54 -1.74 -0.27
CA TYR A 127 -7.91 -1.52 0.16
C TYR A 127 -8.00 -0.64 1.42
N VAL A 128 -7.20 -0.96 2.44
CA VAL A 128 -7.22 -0.21 3.71
C VAL A 128 -6.51 1.13 3.57
N GLU A 129 -5.53 1.24 2.65
CA GLU A 129 -4.84 2.50 2.31
C GLU A 129 -5.77 3.57 1.73
N ARG A 130 -7.01 3.21 1.35
CA ARG A 130 -8.05 4.18 1.01
C ARG A 130 -8.25 5.20 2.14
N ASP A 131 -8.16 4.76 3.39
CA ASP A 131 -8.28 5.62 4.55
C ASP A 131 -7.07 6.56 4.70
N ASP A 132 -5.87 6.10 4.35
CA ASP A 132 -4.67 6.94 4.33
C ASP A 132 -4.82 8.10 3.34
N ILE A 133 -5.28 7.79 2.11
CA ILE A 133 -5.49 8.79 1.06
C ILE A 133 -6.64 9.74 1.44
N SER A 134 -7.76 9.22 1.95
CA SER A 134 -8.87 10.03 2.43
C SER A 134 -8.42 11.01 3.50
N SER A 135 -7.61 10.55 4.45
CA SER A 135 -7.10 11.38 5.55
C SER A 135 -6.10 12.44 5.04
N ALA A 136 -5.26 12.10 4.06
CA ALA A 136 -4.37 13.05 3.42
C ALA A 136 -5.14 14.15 2.67
N ILE A 137 -6.18 13.79 1.92
CA ILE A 137 -7.06 14.74 1.23
C ILE A 137 -7.75 15.64 2.25
N ASN A 138 -8.35 15.07 3.30
CA ASN A 138 -9.00 15.82 4.36
C ASN A 138 -8.05 16.82 5.05
N TYR A 139 -6.78 16.43 5.25
CA TYR A 139 -5.75 17.33 5.77
C TYR A 139 -5.50 18.52 4.83
N LEU A 140 -5.35 18.27 3.54
CA LEU A 140 -5.15 19.34 2.54
C LEU A 140 -6.37 20.28 2.46
N GLU A 141 -7.59 19.74 2.41
CA GLU A 141 -8.82 20.51 2.30
C GLU A 141 -9.07 21.35 3.56
N ASN A 142 -8.95 20.77 4.75
CA ASN A 142 -9.40 21.43 5.99
C ASN A 142 -8.27 22.17 6.72
N THR A 143 -7.00 21.81 6.50
CA THR A 143 -5.87 22.46 7.19
C THR A 143 -5.10 23.41 6.28
N LYS A 144 -4.96 23.05 5.01
CA LYS A 144 -4.23 23.86 4.01
C LYS A 144 -5.15 24.67 3.09
N ASN A 145 -6.48 24.42 3.11
CA ASN A 145 -7.50 25.03 2.22
C ASN A 145 -7.19 24.79 0.74
N ILE A 146 -6.76 23.57 0.39
CA ILE A 146 -6.42 23.15 -0.98
C ILE A 146 -7.53 22.31 -1.54
N GLU A 147 -8.09 22.69 -2.70
CA GLU A 147 -9.22 22.04 -3.37
C GLU A 147 -8.88 21.54 -4.79
N GLU A 148 -7.61 21.64 -5.21
CA GLU A 148 -7.14 21.11 -6.48
C GLU A 148 -6.00 20.12 -6.24
N ILE A 149 -6.34 18.83 -6.25
CA ILE A 149 -5.45 17.74 -5.87
C ILE A 149 -5.25 16.79 -7.06
N VAL A 150 -4.01 16.41 -7.29
CA VAL A 150 -3.63 15.34 -8.21
C VAL A 150 -3.06 14.19 -7.38
N LEU A 151 -3.55 12.98 -7.57
CA LEU A 151 -2.95 11.79 -6.98
C LEU A 151 -1.87 11.27 -7.93
N PHE A 152 -0.64 11.18 -7.47
CA PHE A 152 0.45 10.59 -8.24
C PHE A 152 0.98 9.36 -7.50
N GLY A 153 0.73 8.19 -8.05
CA GLY A 153 1.15 6.93 -7.47
C GLY A 153 2.15 6.17 -8.34
N PHE A 154 3.10 5.50 -7.68
CA PHE A 154 4.06 4.60 -8.30
C PHE A 154 3.86 3.17 -7.79
N SER A 155 3.83 2.17 -8.71
CA SER A 155 3.68 0.74 -8.39
C SER A 155 2.47 0.47 -7.48
N TYR A 156 2.67 0.07 -6.23
CA TYR A 156 1.62 -0.10 -5.22
C TYR A 156 0.80 1.17 -5.02
N GLY A 157 1.47 2.32 -4.92
CA GLY A 157 0.83 3.64 -4.84
C GLY A 157 0.03 4.00 -6.09
N ALA A 158 0.44 3.51 -7.26
CA ALA A 158 -0.29 3.71 -8.53
C ALA A 158 -1.65 3.00 -8.51
N THR A 159 -1.69 1.78 -8.00
CA THR A 159 -2.94 1.04 -7.83
C THR A 159 -3.84 1.70 -6.79
N ILE A 160 -3.26 2.19 -5.68
CA ILE A 160 -3.99 2.95 -4.66
C ILE A 160 -4.58 4.23 -5.29
N ALA A 161 -3.80 5.01 -6.05
CA ALA A 161 -4.29 6.22 -6.70
C ALA A 161 -5.49 5.95 -7.62
N LEU A 162 -5.39 4.93 -8.48
CA LEU A 162 -6.47 4.54 -9.39
C LEU A 162 -7.73 4.07 -8.67
N SER A 163 -7.58 3.39 -7.54
CA SER A 163 -8.71 2.84 -6.76
C SER A 163 -9.44 3.89 -5.91
N ASN A 164 -8.95 5.13 -5.88
CA ASN A 164 -9.44 6.18 -4.97
C ASN A 164 -9.85 7.47 -5.66
N THR A 165 -10.29 7.38 -6.91
CA THR A 165 -10.73 8.52 -7.75
C THR A 165 -11.99 9.21 -7.25
N ASP A 166 -12.78 8.52 -6.45
CA ASP A 166 -14.10 8.92 -5.97
C ASP A 166 -14.08 9.52 -4.55
N LEU A 167 -12.90 9.65 -3.92
CA LEU A 167 -12.79 10.10 -2.52
C LEU A 167 -13.20 11.55 -2.30
N SER A 168 -12.92 12.44 -3.24
CA SER A 168 -13.26 13.86 -3.13
C SER A 168 -13.40 14.52 -4.50
N PRO A 169 -14.29 15.50 -4.64
CA PRO A 169 -14.37 16.35 -5.82
C PRO A 169 -13.13 17.24 -6.01
N SER A 170 -12.28 17.37 -5.00
CA SER A 170 -11.00 18.07 -5.08
C SER A 170 -9.96 17.32 -5.92
N ILE A 171 -10.15 16.02 -6.17
CA ILE A 171 -9.28 15.26 -7.07
C ILE A 171 -9.55 15.68 -8.52
N LYS A 172 -8.58 16.36 -9.13
CA LYS A 172 -8.66 16.86 -10.51
C LYS A 172 -7.95 16.00 -11.53
N GLY A 173 -7.05 15.12 -11.05
CA GLY A 173 -6.30 14.24 -11.93
C GLY A 173 -5.61 13.11 -11.19
N ILE A 174 -5.21 12.10 -11.96
CA ILE A 174 -4.46 10.95 -11.46
C ILE A 174 -3.33 10.67 -12.42
N VAL A 175 -2.15 10.51 -11.87
CA VAL A 175 -0.97 9.96 -12.55
C VAL A 175 -0.67 8.60 -11.90
N SER A 176 -0.65 7.58 -12.72
CA SER A 176 -0.45 6.20 -12.26
C SER A 176 0.66 5.56 -13.06
N ASP A 177 1.80 5.35 -12.41
CA ASP A 177 2.97 4.74 -13.02
C ASP A 177 3.13 3.28 -12.54
N SER A 178 3.09 2.36 -13.51
CA SER A 178 3.27 0.91 -13.29
C SER A 178 2.29 0.27 -12.30
N PRO A 179 0.97 0.54 -12.39
CA PRO A 179 -0.02 -0.12 -11.54
C PRO A 179 -0.09 -1.62 -11.83
N PHE A 180 -0.48 -2.40 -10.84
CA PHE A 180 -0.85 -3.80 -11.07
C PHE A 180 -2.38 -3.98 -11.06
N TYR A 181 -2.85 -4.94 -11.84
CA TYR A 181 -4.28 -5.24 -11.99
C TYR A 181 -4.76 -6.30 -10.98
N ASP A 182 -3.96 -7.32 -10.72
CA ASP A 182 -4.32 -8.48 -9.91
C ASP A 182 -3.25 -8.70 -8.82
N LEU A 183 -3.53 -8.22 -7.61
CA LEU A 183 -2.63 -8.39 -6.47
C LEU A 183 -2.41 -9.86 -6.09
N PRO A 184 -3.46 -10.72 -6.01
CA PRO A 184 -3.29 -12.15 -5.79
C PRO A 184 -2.37 -12.83 -6.80
N GLU A 185 -2.46 -12.48 -8.07
CA GLU A 185 -1.60 -13.04 -9.12
C GLU A 185 -0.16 -12.54 -9.00
N LEU A 186 0.02 -11.26 -8.66
CA LEU A 186 1.34 -10.68 -8.37
C LEU A 186 1.99 -11.40 -7.19
N LEU A 187 1.28 -11.55 -6.08
CA LEU A 187 1.79 -12.24 -4.89
C LEU A 187 2.13 -13.71 -5.17
N ALA A 188 1.30 -14.42 -5.91
CA ALA A 188 1.59 -15.81 -6.30
C ALA A 188 2.85 -15.92 -7.16
N THR A 189 3.06 -14.94 -8.04
CA THR A 189 4.26 -14.85 -8.87
C THR A 189 5.51 -14.58 -8.02
N GLU A 190 5.43 -13.61 -7.10
CA GLU A 190 6.52 -13.27 -6.19
C GLU A 190 6.88 -14.45 -5.26
N VAL A 191 5.90 -15.13 -4.70
CA VAL A 191 6.13 -16.34 -3.89
C VAL A 191 6.87 -17.41 -4.72
N SER A 192 6.44 -17.63 -5.98
CA SER A 192 7.10 -18.58 -6.87
C SER A 192 8.53 -18.18 -7.22
N ASN A 193 8.79 -16.90 -7.44
CA ASN A 193 10.11 -16.38 -7.81
C ASN A 193 11.10 -16.41 -6.62
N ARG A 194 10.61 -16.19 -5.41
CA ARG A 194 11.44 -16.10 -4.19
C ARG A 194 11.55 -17.40 -3.41
N THR A 195 10.77 -18.42 -3.77
CA THR A 195 10.74 -19.72 -3.09
C THR A 195 10.81 -20.87 -4.09
N PHE A 196 10.93 -22.09 -3.58
CA PHE A 196 10.81 -23.31 -4.41
C PHE A 196 9.36 -23.74 -4.66
N ILE A 197 8.38 -22.93 -4.27
CA ILE A 197 6.95 -23.25 -4.42
C ILE A 197 6.54 -22.98 -5.88
N PRO A 198 6.10 -24.00 -6.63
CA PRO A 198 5.61 -23.79 -7.98
C PRO A 198 4.41 -22.85 -8.02
N LYS A 199 4.32 -21.99 -9.05
CA LYS A 199 3.26 -20.96 -9.21
C LYS A 199 1.85 -21.53 -9.07
N PHE A 200 1.59 -22.75 -9.55
CA PHE A 200 0.26 -23.39 -9.44
C PHE A 200 -0.12 -23.68 -7.99
N ILE A 201 0.86 -24.01 -7.12
CA ILE A 201 0.63 -24.19 -5.66
C ILE A 201 0.43 -22.83 -5.00
N ALA A 202 1.25 -21.82 -5.34
CA ALA A 202 1.09 -20.45 -4.85
C ALA A 202 -0.30 -19.90 -5.21
N ASN A 203 -0.79 -20.19 -6.42
CA ASN A 203 -2.14 -19.83 -6.87
C ASN A 203 -3.26 -20.53 -6.07
N LEU A 204 -3.05 -21.72 -5.56
CA LEU A 204 -4.03 -22.36 -4.65
C LEU A 204 -4.09 -21.66 -3.29
N LEU A 205 -2.98 -21.05 -2.85
CA LEU A 205 -2.90 -20.38 -1.56
C LEU A 205 -3.50 -18.96 -1.57
N LYS A 206 -3.72 -18.37 -2.76
CA LYS A 206 -4.30 -17.01 -2.89
C LYS A 206 -5.74 -16.89 -2.36
N PHE A 207 -6.48 -17.98 -2.24
CA PHE A 207 -7.83 -17.96 -1.65
C PHE A 207 -7.86 -17.50 -0.18
N GLY A 208 -6.75 -17.55 0.54
CA GLY A 208 -6.64 -17.00 1.89
C GLY A 208 -6.41 -15.48 1.93
N ILE A 209 -6.14 -14.84 0.81
CA ILE A 209 -5.82 -13.41 0.69
C ILE A 209 -7.08 -12.58 0.35
N ILE A 210 -8.14 -13.23 -0.10
CA ILE A 210 -9.36 -12.59 -0.65
C ILE A 210 -10.49 -12.47 0.41
N GLN A 211 -10.19 -12.58 1.71
CA GLN A 211 -11.21 -12.39 2.75
C GLN A 211 -11.14 -11.02 3.39
#